data_0d3769c0e6b18082eb92c8581e56c161
#
_entry.id   0d3769c0e6b18082eb92c8581e56c161
#
_cell.length_a   1.000
_cell.length_b   1.000
_cell.length_c   1.000
_cell.angle_alpha   90.00
_cell.angle_beta   90.00
_cell.angle_gamma   90.00
#
_symmetry.space_group_name_H-M   'P 1'
#
loop_
_entity.id
_entity.type
_entity.pdbx_description
1 polymer ?
#
loop_
_entity_poly.entity_id
_entity_poly.type
_entity_poly.pdbx_seq_one_letter_code
_entity_poly.pdbx_strand_id
1 'polypeptide(L)'
;MAGDSGGPNSKSGLRLVRGTPDEPPGARPAAGARRRGDDDTLARAFLGGDDIAFGDIVRRHQPEVLAVVRRYAASPEDARDLAQRAFLRAFEAARRSLRLRRGEPVPLRAWLLRVAVNMGKNHARDRRRWRPVPVDAVDAEVGVPPVGSDALEWEERARAVRAAVLELSRRQREVLGLRIDAELSFRDIGEVLGITENNAKVHFHHAAKRLRELVAGDPQP
;
A
#
# COMPACT_ATOMS: atom_id res chain seq x y z
N MET A 1 73.76 40.54 17.21
CA MET A 1 73.17 40.45 18.55
C MET A 1 71.68 40.38 18.45
N ALA A 2 71.17 39.33 19.02
CA ALA A 2 69.87 39.12 19.61
C ALA A 2 68.68 39.54 18.69
N GLY A 3 67.86 38.72 18.17
CA GLY A 3 66.99 37.73 18.88
C GLY A 3 65.71 38.38 19.09
N ASP A 4 64.69 37.95 18.46
CA ASP A 4 63.55 37.40 19.21
C ASP A 4 62.40 36.93 18.30
N SER A 5 61.85 35.88 18.74
CA SER A 5 60.82 35.05 18.18
C SER A 5 59.45 35.70 18.36
N GLY A 6 58.61 35.62 17.36
CA GLY A 6 57.21 35.97 17.49
C GLY A 6 56.40 35.07 16.56
N GLY A 7 55.86 33.99 17.14
CA GLY A 7 55.10 32.98 16.39
C GLY A 7 53.76 33.47 15.82
N PRO A 8 53.22 32.77 14.83
CA PRO A 8 52.00 33.19 14.12
C PRO A 8 50.77 32.72 14.89
N ASN A 9 49.91 33.69 15.17
CA ASN A 9 48.60 33.46 15.74
C ASN A 9 47.66 32.92 14.66
N SER A 10 47.47 31.64 14.69
CA SER A 10 46.57 30.92 13.80
C SER A 10 45.12 31.13 14.25
N LYS A 11 44.45 32.10 13.66
CA LYS A 11 42.99 32.23 13.78
C LYS A 11 42.35 31.29 12.78
N SER A 12 42.08 30.07 13.24
CA SER A 12 41.16 29.13 12.55
C SER A 12 39.76 29.72 12.57
N GLY A 13 39.37 30.34 11.49
CA GLY A 13 37.99 30.73 11.23
C GLY A 13 37.16 29.47 10.98
N LEU A 14 36.45 29.02 12.01
CA LEU A 14 35.35 28.06 11.81
C LEU A 14 34.28 28.72 10.95
N ARG A 15 34.26 28.34 9.68
CA ARG A 15 33.15 28.66 8.77
C ARG A 15 31.96 27.77 9.17
N LEU A 16 31.04 28.33 9.94
CA LEU A 16 29.72 27.74 10.21
C LEU A 16 28.99 27.60 8.87
N VAL A 17 29.05 26.38 8.31
CA VAL A 17 28.11 25.96 7.28
C VAL A 17 26.76 25.86 7.96
N ARG A 18 25.86 26.80 7.65
CA ARG A 18 24.46 26.69 8.01
C ARG A 18 23.88 25.48 7.30
N GLY A 19 23.85 24.36 8.01
CA GLY A 19 23.04 23.21 7.61
C GLY A 19 21.58 23.61 7.71
N THR A 20 20.83 23.39 6.67
CA THR A 20 19.37 23.42 6.68
C THR A 20 18.87 22.46 7.75
N PRO A 21 18.00 22.87 8.67
CA PRO A 21 17.40 21.97 9.62
C PRO A 21 16.30 21.19 8.90
N ASP A 22 16.47 19.91 8.76
CA ASP A 22 15.44 18.90 8.64
C ASP A 22 15.81 17.73 7.69
N GLU A 23 16.94 17.09 7.99
CA GLU A 23 17.16 15.75 7.46
C GLU A 23 17.64 14.86 8.63
N PRO A 24 16.81 13.92 9.12
CA PRO A 24 17.24 13.02 10.16
C PRO A 24 18.36 12.12 9.62
N PRO A 25 19.49 11.98 10.35
CA PRO A 25 20.59 11.14 9.92
C PRO A 25 20.13 9.67 9.93
N GLY A 26 20.19 9.02 8.77
CA GLY A 26 19.96 7.59 8.65
C GLY A 26 18.66 7.15 7.98
N ALA A 27 18.11 7.94 7.09
CA ALA A 27 17.05 7.48 6.22
C ALA A 27 17.57 6.31 5.35
N ARG A 28 17.32 5.06 5.83
CA ARG A 28 17.43 3.88 4.97
C ARG A 28 16.61 4.18 3.73
N PRO A 29 17.16 3.99 2.50
CA PRO A 29 16.38 4.20 1.29
C PRO A 29 15.08 3.42 1.45
N ALA A 30 13.96 4.12 1.33
CA ALA A 30 12.65 3.58 1.61
C ALA A 30 12.52 2.21 0.94
N ALA A 31 12.07 1.20 1.67
CA ALA A 31 11.90 -0.18 1.18
C ALA A 31 11.16 -0.21 -0.17
N GLY A 32 10.30 0.79 -0.43
CA GLY A 32 9.64 1.01 -1.70
C GLY A 32 10.55 1.34 -2.88
N ALA A 33 11.70 2.00 -2.67
CA ALA A 33 12.59 2.35 -3.79
C ALA A 33 13.40 1.13 -4.27
N ARG A 34 13.86 0.27 -3.35
CA ARG A 34 14.51 -1.01 -3.70
C ARG A 34 13.54 -1.97 -4.38
N ARG A 35 12.27 -2.06 -3.89
CA ARG A 35 11.24 -2.89 -4.51
C ARG A 35 10.96 -2.47 -5.95
N ARG A 36 10.93 -1.16 -6.27
CA ARG A 36 10.69 -0.67 -7.64
C ARG A 36 11.78 -1.06 -8.63
N GLY A 37 13.05 -1.00 -8.23
CA GLY A 37 14.17 -1.41 -9.10
C GLY A 37 14.10 -2.87 -9.50
N ASP A 38 13.80 -3.75 -8.54
CA ASP A 38 13.66 -5.19 -8.80
C ASP A 38 12.40 -5.50 -9.61
N ASP A 39 11.27 -4.80 -9.37
CA ASP A 39 10.03 -4.96 -10.13
C ASP A 39 10.21 -4.58 -11.61
N ASP A 40 10.96 -3.51 -11.89
CA ASP A 40 11.26 -3.11 -13.27
C ASP A 40 12.08 -4.18 -14.00
N THR A 41 13.08 -4.76 -13.31
CA THR A 41 13.92 -5.83 -13.86
C THR A 41 13.08 -7.08 -14.17
N LEU A 42 12.26 -7.54 -13.23
CA LEU A 42 11.38 -8.69 -13.40
C LEU A 42 10.35 -8.45 -14.51
N ALA A 43 9.75 -7.28 -14.54
CA ALA A 43 8.79 -6.91 -15.58
C ALA A 43 9.41 -6.90 -16.98
N ARG A 44 10.64 -6.36 -17.13
CA ARG A 44 11.35 -6.35 -18.40
C ARG A 44 11.74 -7.75 -18.85
N ALA A 45 12.23 -8.60 -17.94
CA ALA A 45 12.54 -9.99 -18.24
C ALA A 45 11.30 -10.75 -18.75
N PHE A 46 10.19 -10.64 -18.02
CA PHE A 46 8.93 -11.28 -18.41
C PHE A 46 8.38 -10.75 -19.75
N LEU A 47 8.39 -9.43 -19.95
CA LEU A 47 7.92 -8.84 -21.21
C LEU A 47 8.87 -9.15 -22.37
N GLY A 48 10.14 -9.43 -22.09
CA GLY A 48 11.15 -9.93 -23.05
C GLY A 48 11.02 -11.40 -23.40
N GLY A 49 10.12 -12.15 -22.75
CA GLY A 49 9.85 -13.56 -23.06
C GLY A 49 10.27 -14.56 -21.98
N ASP A 50 10.85 -14.10 -20.87
CA ASP A 50 11.19 -14.95 -19.73
C ASP A 50 9.97 -15.18 -18.84
N ASP A 51 9.26 -16.29 -19.08
CA ASP A 51 8.07 -16.66 -18.31
C ASP A 51 8.42 -17.06 -16.86
N ILE A 52 9.67 -17.45 -16.58
CA ILE A 52 10.11 -17.80 -15.22
C ILE A 52 10.09 -16.55 -14.33
N ALA A 53 10.45 -15.38 -14.88
CA ALA A 53 10.38 -14.10 -14.16
C ALA A 53 8.99 -13.79 -13.63
N PHE A 54 7.91 -14.30 -14.27
CA PHE A 54 6.56 -14.13 -13.74
C PHE A 54 6.34 -14.89 -12.42
N GLY A 55 6.98 -16.04 -12.25
CA GLY A 55 6.96 -16.78 -10.98
C GLY A 55 7.56 -15.95 -9.82
N ASP A 56 8.61 -15.19 -10.09
CA ASP A 56 9.20 -14.27 -9.12
C ASP A 56 8.26 -13.09 -8.82
N ILE A 57 7.60 -12.55 -9.83
CA ILE A 57 6.56 -11.52 -9.68
C ILE A 57 5.44 -12.04 -8.77
N VAL A 58 4.94 -13.27 -8.99
CA VAL A 58 3.91 -13.87 -8.15
C VAL A 58 4.38 -13.99 -6.70
N ARG A 59 5.56 -14.61 -6.45
CA ARG A 59 6.10 -14.77 -5.10
C ARG A 59 6.23 -13.45 -4.36
N ARG A 60 6.66 -12.41 -5.06
CA ARG A 60 6.91 -11.09 -4.48
C ARG A 60 5.64 -10.34 -4.13
N HIS A 61 4.61 -10.42 -4.97
CA HIS A 61 3.38 -9.63 -4.85
C HIS A 61 2.18 -10.40 -4.29
N GLN A 62 2.34 -11.70 -4.04
CA GLN A 62 1.25 -12.54 -3.52
C GLN A 62 0.62 -12.00 -2.22
N PRO A 63 1.39 -11.55 -1.20
CA PRO A 63 0.80 -11.01 0.03
C PRO A 63 -0.05 -9.76 -0.24
N GLU A 64 0.42 -8.85 -1.10
CA GLU A 64 -0.27 -7.60 -1.42
C GLU A 64 -1.54 -7.84 -2.24
N VAL A 65 -1.45 -8.73 -3.25
CA VAL A 65 -2.62 -9.10 -4.05
C VAL A 65 -3.67 -9.77 -3.18
N LEU A 66 -3.26 -10.70 -2.30
CA LEU A 66 -4.16 -11.38 -1.37
C LEU A 66 -4.84 -10.38 -0.43
N ALA A 67 -4.09 -9.45 0.17
CA ALA A 67 -4.62 -8.40 1.04
C ALA A 67 -5.68 -7.54 0.31
N VAL A 68 -5.45 -7.22 -0.95
CA VAL A 68 -6.40 -6.44 -1.76
C VAL A 68 -7.67 -7.22 -2.07
N VAL A 69 -7.56 -8.50 -2.49
CA VAL A 69 -8.73 -9.28 -2.93
C VAL A 69 -9.58 -9.81 -1.78
N ARG A 70 -9.03 -9.99 -0.57
CA ARG A 70 -9.77 -10.39 0.66
C ARG A 70 -11.02 -9.55 0.88
N ARG A 71 -10.99 -8.26 0.57
CA ARG A 71 -12.12 -7.33 0.72
C ARG A 71 -13.31 -7.64 -0.18
N TYR A 72 -13.10 -8.43 -1.21
CA TYR A 72 -14.10 -8.79 -2.21
C TYR A 72 -14.52 -10.25 -2.08
N ALA A 73 -13.78 -11.04 -1.30
CA ALA A 73 -13.98 -12.46 -1.10
C ALA A 73 -14.99 -12.73 0.03
N ALA A 74 -15.59 -13.92 0.03
CA ALA A 74 -16.52 -14.36 1.06
C ALA A 74 -15.84 -15.18 2.15
N SER A 75 -14.69 -15.77 1.84
CA SER A 75 -13.91 -16.61 2.76
C SER A 75 -12.42 -16.51 2.43
N PRO A 76 -11.53 -16.95 3.30
CA PRO A 76 -10.10 -17.03 3.02
C PRO A 76 -9.78 -17.88 1.78
N GLU A 77 -10.52 -18.95 1.54
CA GLU A 77 -10.38 -19.83 0.37
C GLU A 77 -10.77 -19.08 -0.91
N ASP A 78 -11.91 -18.39 -0.89
CA ASP A 78 -12.37 -17.54 -2.00
C ASP A 78 -11.35 -16.43 -2.31
N ALA A 79 -10.72 -15.86 -1.28
CA ALA A 79 -9.65 -14.86 -1.46
C ALA A 79 -8.41 -15.44 -2.17
N ARG A 80 -7.99 -16.66 -1.79
CA ARG A 80 -6.84 -17.33 -2.43
C ARG A 80 -7.14 -17.65 -3.89
N ASP A 81 -8.34 -18.18 -4.17
CA ASP A 81 -8.78 -18.46 -5.53
C ASP A 81 -8.86 -17.19 -6.38
N LEU A 82 -9.40 -16.11 -5.81
CA LEU A 82 -9.47 -14.82 -6.48
C LEU A 82 -8.08 -14.23 -6.75
N ALA A 83 -7.14 -14.38 -5.83
CA ALA A 83 -5.75 -13.96 -6.02
C ALA A 83 -5.08 -14.76 -7.15
N GLN A 84 -5.26 -16.08 -7.18
CA GLN A 84 -4.72 -16.93 -8.24
C GLN A 84 -5.28 -16.52 -9.60
N ARG A 85 -6.59 -16.32 -9.70
CA ARG A 85 -7.24 -15.83 -10.95
C ARG A 85 -6.73 -14.45 -11.36
N ALA A 86 -6.46 -13.56 -10.40
CA ALA A 86 -5.88 -12.26 -10.69
C ALA A 86 -4.47 -12.37 -11.30
N PHE A 87 -3.62 -13.28 -10.79
CA PHE A 87 -2.31 -13.54 -11.38
C PHE A 87 -2.38 -14.17 -12.77
N LEU A 88 -3.26 -15.13 -12.97
CA LEU A 88 -3.48 -15.72 -14.31
C LEU A 88 -3.92 -14.65 -15.31
N ARG A 89 -4.87 -13.81 -14.91
CA ARG A 89 -5.32 -12.68 -15.73
C ARG A 89 -4.21 -11.66 -16.00
N ALA A 90 -3.36 -11.42 -15.00
CA ALA A 90 -2.19 -10.55 -15.17
C ALA A 90 -1.18 -11.15 -16.14
N PHE A 91 -0.86 -12.44 -16.06
CA PHE A 91 0.01 -13.14 -17.00
C PHE A 91 -0.47 -12.98 -18.44
N GLU A 92 -1.74 -13.26 -18.70
CA GLU A 92 -2.33 -13.14 -20.04
C GLU A 92 -2.36 -11.71 -20.58
N ALA A 93 -2.63 -10.73 -19.70
CA ALA A 93 -2.83 -9.35 -20.11
C ALA A 93 -1.53 -8.52 -20.16
N ALA A 94 -0.48 -8.93 -19.45
CA ALA A 94 0.72 -8.11 -19.26
C ALA A 94 1.37 -7.70 -20.58
N ARG A 95 1.61 -8.67 -21.48
CA ARG A 95 2.26 -8.41 -22.77
C ARG A 95 1.47 -7.47 -23.68
N ARG A 96 0.15 -7.34 -23.47
CA ARG A 96 -0.72 -6.42 -24.21
C ARG A 96 -0.87 -5.07 -23.52
N SER A 97 -0.85 -5.06 -22.19
CA SER A 97 -1.23 -3.91 -21.36
C SER A 97 -0.04 -3.14 -20.80
N LEU A 98 1.05 -3.84 -20.46
CA LEU A 98 2.28 -3.21 -20.00
C LEU A 98 3.13 -2.84 -21.23
N ARG A 99 3.53 -1.57 -21.31
CA ARG A 99 4.38 -1.06 -22.37
C ARG A 99 5.77 -0.78 -21.82
N LEU A 100 6.79 -1.36 -22.48
CA LEU A 100 8.18 -0.98 -22.24
C LEU A 100 8.42 0.37 -22.88
N ARG A 101 8.70 1.38 -22.07
CA ARG A 101 9.22 2.67 -22.54
C ARG A 101 10.69 2.78 -22.17
N ARG A 102 11.49 3.25 -23.10
CA ARG A 102 12.93 3.40 -22.90
C ARG A 102 13.18 4.44 -21.82
N GLY A 103 13.91 4.07 -20.76
CA GLY A 103 14.25 4.96 -19.66
C GLY A 103 13.14 5.20 -18.62
N GLU A 104 11.93 4.66 -18.82
CA GLU A 104 10.85 4.72 -17.84
C GLU A 104 10.69 3.38 -17.11
N PRO A 105 10.47 3.39 -15.77
CA PRO A 105 10.20 2.18 -15.02
C PRO A 105 8.83 1.60 -15.40
N VAL A 106 8.74 0.28 -15.45
CA VAL A 106 7.47 -0.42 -15.66
C VAL A 106 6.63 -0.32 -14.38
N PRO A 107 5.41 0.21 -14.42
CA PRO A 107 4.56 0.35 -13.24
C PRO A 107 3.91 -1.00 -12.87
N LEU A 108 4.73 -2.06 -12.71
CA LEU A 108 4.27 -3.45 -12.52
C LEU A 108 3.35 -3.58 -11.32
N ARG A 109 3.77 -3.11 -10.15
CA ARG A 109 3.03 -3.23 -8.88
C ARG A 109 1.65 -2.56 -8.97
N ALA A 110 1.61 -1.28 -9.37
CA ALA A 110 0.35 -0.56 -9.49
C ALA A 110 -0.59 -1.19 -10.54
N TRP A 111 -0.02 -1.64 -11.65
CA TRP A 111 -0.78 -2.32 -12.70
C TRP A 111 -1.36 -3.66 -12.20
N LEU A 112 -0.55 -4.49 -11.53
CA LEU A 112 -0.97 -5.78 -10.97
C LEU A 112 -2.10 -5.60 -9.94
N LEU A 113 -1.95 -4.64 -9.03
CA LEU A 113 -2.96 -4.34 -8.03
C LEU A 113 -4.25 -3.76 -8.66
N ARG A 114 -4.13 -3.02 -9.76
CA ARG A 114 -5.31 -2.61 -10.56
C ARG A 114 -6.04 -3.84 -11.14
N VAL A 115 -5.32 -4.83 -11.66
CA VAL A 115 -5.92 -6.09 -12.12
C VAL A 115 -6.65 -6.78 -10.97
N ALA A 116 -6.01 -6.89 -9.79
CA ALA A 116 -6.58 -7.52 -8.60
C ALA A 116 -7.86 -6.78 -8.12
N VAL A 117 -7.84 -5.45 -8.02
CA VAL A 117 -9.01 -4.63 -7.66
C VAL A 117 -10.16 -4.83 -8.64
N ASN A 118 -9.88 -4.82 -9.96
CA ASN A 118 -10.90 -5.00 -10.98
C ASN A 118 -11.52 -6.41 -10.92
N MET A 119 -10.68 -7.43 -10.72
CA MET A 119 -11.15 -8.81 -10.52
C MET A 119 -12.04 -8.92 -9.27
N GLY A 120 -11.60 -8.35 -8.15
CA GLY A 120 -12.36 -8.32 -6.91
C GLY A 120 -13.72 -7.62 -7.08
N LYS A 121 -13.75 -6.46 -7.73
CA LYS A 121 -15.00 -5.72 -8.02
C LYS A 121 -15.96 -6.53 -8.87
N ASN A 122 -15.47 -7.22 -9.89
CA ASN A 122 -16.29 -8.07 -10.75
C ASN A 122 -16.83 -9.26 -9.95
N HIS A 123 -15.97 -9.95 -9.20
CA HIS A 123 -16.36 -11.05 -8.32
C HIS A 123 -17.45 -10.65 -7.32
N ALA A 124 -17.28 -9.53 -6.61
CA ALA A 124 -18.28 -9.04 -5.66
C ALA A 124 -19.60 -8.64 -6.35
N ARG A 125 -19.55 -8.09 -7.57
CA ARG A 125 -20.74 -7.78 -8.35
C ARG A 125 -21.48 -9.03 -8.78
N ASP A 126 -20.76 -10.03 -9.28
CA ASP A 126 -21.33 -11.29 -9.75
C ASP A 126 -21.95 -12.06 -8.57
N ARG A 127 -21.27 -12.11 -7.42
CA ARG A 127 -21.79 -12.71 -6.19
C ARG A 127 -23.10 -12.03 -5.72
N ARG A 128 -23.21 -10.69 -5.80
CA ARG A 128 -24.45 -9.96 -5.47
C ARG A 128 -25.60 -10.28 -6.42
N ARG A 129 -25.32 -10.61 -7.66
CA ARG A 129 -26.34 -11.04 -8.63
C ARG A 129 -26.92 -12.41 -8.31
N TRP A 130 -26.09 -13.33 -7.78
CA TRP A 130 -26.46 -14.72 -7.54
C TRP A 130 -26.86 -15.01 -6.09
N ARG A 131 -26.42 -14.20 -5.15
CA ARG A 131 -26.80 -14.23 -3.73
C ARG A 131 -26.86 -12.80 -3.21
N PRO A 132 -28.01 -12.28 -2.79
CA PRO A 132 -28.06 -11.09 -1.95
C PRO A 132 -27.50 -11.46 -0.57
N VAL A 133 -26.20 -11.38 -0.40
CA VAL A 133 -25.51 -11.52 0.89
C VAL A 133 -25.37 -10.12 1.48
N PRO A 134 -25.69 -9.91 2.78
CA PRO A 134 -25.37 -8.67 3.47
C PRO A 134 -23.90 -8.31 3.29
N VAL A 135 -23.62 -7.02 3.17
CA VAL A 135 -22.27 -6.45 2.96
C VAL A 135 -21.33 -6.70 4.18
N ASP A 136 -21.83 -7.40 5.17
CA ASP A 136 -21.27 -7.54 6.52
C ASP A 136 -20.09 -8.53 6.63
N ALA A 137 -19.74 -9.24 5.55
CA ALA A 137 -18.58 -10.13 5.52
C ALA A 137 -17.30 -9.40 5.06
N VAL A 138 -17.03 -8.21 5.59
CA VAL A 138 -15.69 -7.62 5.52
C VAL A 138 -14.96 -8.08 6.78
N ASP A 139 -14.30 -9.23 6.69
CA ASP A 139 -13.25 -9.59 7.64
C ASP A 139 -12.08 -8.62 7.45
N ALA A 140 -12.20 -7.44 8.05
CA ALA A 140 -11.05 -6.63 8.35
C ALA A 140 -10.30 -7.38 9.46
N GLU A 141 -9.25 -8.11 9.10
CA GLU A 141 -8.30 -8.62 10.09
C GLU A 141 -7.71 -7.40 10.83
N VAL A 142 -8.23 -7.11 11.99
CA VAL A 142 -7.73 -6.08 12.89
C VAL A 142 -6.61 -6.73 13.71
N GLY A 143 -5.40 -6.77 13.15
CA GLY A 143 -4.19 -7.17 13.87
C GLY A 143 -4.19 -8.61 14.46
N VAL A 144 -3.10 -9.00 15.09
CA VAL A 144 -2.97 -10.24 15.85
C VAL A 144 -3.51 -10.00 17.25
N PRO A 145 -4.46 -10.82 17.76
CA PRO A 145 -4.99 -10.65 19.11
C PRO A 145 -3.87 -10.83 20.16
N PRO A 146 -3.84 -10.00 21.21
CA PRO A 146 -2.95 -10.20 22.34
C PRO A 146 -3.32 -11.50 23.07
N VAL A 147 -2.32 -12.13 23.69
CA VAL A 147 -2.53 -13.33 24.51
C VAL A 147 -2.74 -12.87 25.95
N GLY A 148 -3.92 -13.17 26.55
CA GLY A 148 -4.19 -12.88 27.96
C GLY A 148 -5.49 -12.09 28.22
N SER A 149 -5.56 -11.42 29.39
CA SER A 149 -6.73 -10.67 29.86
C SER A 149 -7.21 -9.57 28.92
N ASP A 150 -6.32 -9.05 28.09
CA ASP A 150 -6.59 -7.94 27.16
C ASP A 150 -7.29 -8.39 25.88
N ALA A 151 -7.49 -9.71 25.70
CA ALA A 151 -8.10 -10.28 24.50
C ALA A 151 -9.56 -9.84 24.31
N LEU A 152 -10.31 -9.68 25.41
CA LEU A 152 -11.71 -9.25 25.35
C LEU A 152 -11.82 -7.79 24.94
N GLU A 153 -11.03 -6.91 25.57
CA GLU A 153 -11.00 -5.49 25.18
C GLU A 153 -10.52 -5.31 23.74
N TRP A 154 -9.53 -6.11 23.32
CA TRP A 154 -9.05 -6.09 21.94
C TRP A 154 -10.15 -6.48 20.96
N GLU A 155 -10.93 -7.56 21.26
CA GLU A 155 -12.03 -8.02 20.41
C GLU A 155 -13.16 -6.97 20.33
N GLU A 156 -13.48 -6.29 21.43
CA GLU A 156 -14.46 -5.22 21.44
C GLU A 156 -13.99 -4.04 20.58
N ARG A 157 -12.74 -3.62 20.73
CA ARG A 157 -12.14 -2.56 19.87
C ARG A 157 -12.10 -2.99 18.41
N ALA A 158 -11.71 -4.23 18.13
CA ALA A 158 -11.70 -4.77 16.79
C ALA A 158 -13.09 -4.78 16.14
N ARG A 159 -14.12 -5.12 16.93
CA ARG A 159 -15.53 -5.08 16.50
C ARG A 159 -15.98 -3.65 16.22
N ALA A 160 -15.63 -2.69 17.08
CA ALA A 160 -15.93 -1.28 16.87
C ALA A 160 -15.28 -0.74 15.59
N VAL A 161 -14.00 -1.07 15.36
CA VAL A 161 -13.28 -0.69 14.13
C VAL A 161 -13.93 -1.31 12.89
N ARG A 162 -14.29 -2.61 12.95
CA ARG A 162 -14.99 -3.27 11.84
C ARG A 162 -16.32 -2.57 11.52
N ALA A 163 -17.12 -2.28 12.53
CA ALA A 163 -18.38 -1.54 12.37
C ALA A 163 -18.14 -0.15 11.77
N ALA A 164 -17.16 0.60 12.28
CA ALA A 164 -16.82 1.92 11.77
C ALA A 164 -16.34 1.89 10.30
N VAL A 165 -15.61 0.85 9.90
CA VAL A 165 -15.20 0.68 8.49
C VAL A 165 -16.41 0.48 7.58
N LEU A 166 -17.46 -0.20 8.05
CA LEU A 166 -18.70 -0.40 7.26
C LEU A 166 -19.44 0.92 7.00
N GLU A 167 -19.34 1.90 7.91
CA GLU A 167 -19.93 3.23 7.76
C GLU A 167 -19.21 4.10 6.71
N LEU A 168 -17.99 3.76 6.36
CA LEU A 168 -17.25 4.50 5.32
C LEU A 168 -17.89 4.31 3.95
N SER A 169 -17.83 5.34 3.10
CA SER A 169 -18.19 5.19 1.70
C SER A 169 -17.30 4.13 1.01
N ARG A 170 -17.81 3.51 -0.05
CA ARG A 170 -17.05 2.51 -0.81
C ARG A 170 -15.66 3.01 -1.23
N ARG A 171 -15.58 4.28 -1.68
CA ARG A 171 -14.31 4.86 -2.14
C ARG A 171 -13.34 5.08 -0.98
N GLN A 172 -13.83 5.53 0.17
CA GLN A 172 -13.02 5.68 1.38
C GLN A 172 -12.45 4.34 1.85
N ARG A 173 -13.27 3.28 1.86
CA ARG A 173 -12.81 1.92 2.19
C ARG A 173 -11.74 1.41 1.21
N GLU A 174 -11.94 1.62 -0.10
CA GLU A 174 -10.96 1.24 -1.13
C GLU A 174 -9.61 1.94 -0.90
N VAL A 175 -9.63 3.26 -0.69
CA VAL A 175 -8.39 4.04 -0.47
C VAL A 175 -7.72 3.65 0.84
N LEU A 176 -8.48 3.52 1.93
CA LEU A 176 -7.97 3.15 3.25
C LEU A 176 -7.21 1.83 3.18
N GLY A 177 -7.81 0.83 2.57
CA GLY A 177 -7.18 -0.46 2.50
C GLY A 177 -5.99 -0.55 1.57
N LEU A 178 -6.01 0.11 0.42
CA LEU A 178 -4.82 0.18 -0.42
C LEU A 178 -3.67 0.91 0.28
N ARG A 179 -3.98 1.86 1.17
CA ARG A 179 -2.98 2.58 1.94
C ARG A 179 -2.41 1.74 3.09
N ILE A 180 -3.27 1.03 3.84
CA ILE A 180 -2.89 0.31 5.07
C ILE A 180 -2.39 -1.11 4.72
N ASP A 181 -3.18 -1.90 3.98
CA ASP A 181 -2.86 -3.32 3.79
C ASP A 181 -1.85 -3.55 2.66
N ALA A 182 -1.89 -2.72 1.61
CA ALA A 182 -0.96 -2.81 0.50
C ALA A 182 0.15 -1.74 0.54
N GLU A 183 0.17 -0.87 1.57
CA GLU A 183 1.15 0.19 1.79
C GLU A 183 1.44 1.07 0.56
N LEU A 184 0.41 1.27 -0.30
CA LEU A 184 0.55 2.05 -1.52
C LEU A 184 0.73 3.54 -1.23
N SER A 185 1.54 4.22 -2.05
CA SER A 185 1.56 5.68 -2.08
C SER A 185 0.22 6.23 -2.59
N PHE A 186 -0.14 7.47 -2.23
CA PHE A 186 -1.36 8.09 -2.76
C PHE A 186 -1.35 8.23 -4.28
N ARG A 187 -0.18 8.39 -4.88
CA ARG A 187 0.00 8.35 -6.32
C ARG A 187 -0.38 6.99 -6.90
N ASP A 188 0.19 5.90 -6.34
CA ASP A 188 -0.10 4.53 -6.80
C ASP A 188 -1.59 4.18 -6.58
N ILE A 189 -2.19 4.62 -5.45
CA ILE A 189 -3.63 4.49 -5.19
C ILE A 189 -4.44 5.21 -6.27
N GLY A 190 -4.01 6.42 -6.64
CA GLY A 190 -4.62 7.18 -7.73
C GLY A 190 -4.61 6.39 -9.04
N GLU A 191 -3.47 5.82 -9.39
CA GLU A 191 -3.31 4.99 -10.59
C GLU A 191 -4.18 3.72 -10.53
N VAL A 192 -4.21 3.02 -9.37
CA VAL A 192 -5.01 1.80 -9.19
C VAL A 192 -6.51 2.07 -9.29
N LEU A 193 -6.99 3.14 -8.69
CA LEU A 193 -8.42 3.47 -8.60
C LEU A 193 -8.92 4.38 -9.73
N GLY A 194 -8.04 4.91 -10.57
CA GLY A 194 -8.38 5.85 -11.64
C GLY A 194 -8.84 7.21 -11.09
N ILE A 195 -8.20 7.70 -10.05
CA ILE A 195 -8.45 9.02 -9.43
C ILE A 195 -7.14 9.81 -9.32
N THR A 196 -7.21 11.09 -9.05
CA THR A 196 -6.01 11.90 -8.81
C THR A 196 -5.38 11.55 -7.46
N GLU A 197 -4.08 11.78 -7.31
CA GLU A 197 -3.36 11.64 -6.04
C GLU A 197 -4.02 12.47 -4.93
N ASN A 198 -4.42 13.70 -5.26
CA ASN A 198 -5.08 14.59 -4.30
C ASN A 198 -6.43 14.01 -3.84
N ASN A 199 -7.23 13.46 -4.74
CA ASN A 199 -8.48 12.80 -4.37
C ASN A 199 -8.23 11.58 -3.48
N ALA A 200 -7.15 10.82 -3.71
CA ALA A 200 -6.77 9.72 -2.83
C ALA A 200 -6.43 10.22 -1.41
N LYS A 201 -5.66 11.31 -1.29
CA LYS A 201 -5.36 11.96 0.01
C LYS A 201 -6.63 12.42 0.72
N VAL A 202 -7.54 13.09 0.01
CA VAL A 202 -8.81 13.57 0.55
C VAL A 202 -9.67 12.41 1.06
N HIS A 203 -9.85 11.35 0.27
CA HIS A 203 -10.61 10.17 0.69
C HIS A 203 -9.99 9.49 1.91
N PHE A 204 -8.67 9.38 1.97
CA PHE A 204 -7.96 8.82 3.14
C PHE A 204 -8.16 9.67 4.38
N HIS A 205 -8.01 10.99 4.26
CA HIS A 205 -8.19 11.91 5.38
C HIS A 205 -9.61 11.83 5.96
N HIS A 206 -10.63 11.85 5.10
CA HIS A 206 -12.03 11.70 5.51
C HIS A 206 -12.29 10.35 6.16
N ALA A 207 -11.73 9.25 5.61
CA ALA A 207 -11.86 7.93 6.21
C ALA A 207 -11.22 7.89 7.60
N ALA A 208 -9.99 8.39 7.74
CA ALA A 208 -9.27 8.41 9.02
C ALA A 208 -9.94 9.31 10.07
N LYS A 209 -10.53 10.44 9.66
CA LYS A 209 -11.32 11.30 10.54
C LYS A 209 -12.57 10.56 11.02
N ARG A 210 -13.36 10.00 10.10
CA ARG A 210 -14.60 9.29 10.43
C ARG A 210 -14.36 8.08 11.33
N LEU A 211 -13.29 7.31 11.08
CA LEU A 211 -12.93 6.19 11.95
C LEU A 211 -12.58 6.64 13.37
N ARG A 212 -11.83 7.73 13.53
CA ARG A 212 -11.54 8.27 14.86
C ARG A 212 -12.82 8.68 15.61
N GLU A 213 -13.73 9.37 14.94
CA GLU A 213 -15.01 9.78 15.52
C GLU A 213 -15.84 8.57 15.98
N LEU A 214 -15.93 7.51 15.16
CA LEU A 214 -16.72 6.33 15.47
C LEU A 214 -16.10 5.41 16.52
N VAL A 215 -14.77 5.31 16.55
CA VAL A 215 -14.05 4.43 17.52
C VAL A 215 -13.82 5.14 18.85
N ALA A 216 -13.60 6.46 18.87
CA ALA A 216 -13.41 7.21 20.09
C ALA A 216 -14.72 7.37 20.90
N GLY A 217 -15.87 7.08 20.32
CA GLY A 217 -17.17 7.24 21.00
C GLY A 217 -17.49 8.68 21.39
N ASP A 218 -16.89 9.66 20.70
CA ASP A 218 -17.09 11.08 21.01
C ASP A 218 -18.46 11.51 20.46
N PRO A 219 -19.43 11.82 21.31
CA PRO A 219 -20.70 12.37 20.84
C PRO A 219 -20.42 13.73 20.22
N GLN A 220 -20.88 13.94 19.00
CA GLN A 220 -20.85 15.24 18.37
C GLN A 220 -21.57 16.27 19.26
N PRO A 221 -21.05 17.50 19.36
CA PRO A 221 -21.75 18.59 20.03
C PRO A 221 -23.03 19.01 19.29
#